data_a2c89b54d6277ece91b2c47ab0216802
#
_entry.id   a2c89b54d6277ece91b2c47ab0216802
#
_cell.length_a   1.000
_cell.length_b   1.000
_cell.length_c   1.000
_cell.angle_alpha   90.00
_cell.angle_beta   90.00
_cell.angle_gamma   90.00
#
_symmetry.space_group_name_H-M   'P 1'
#
loop_
_entity.id
_entity.type
_entity.pdbx_description
1 polymer ?
#
loop_
_entity_poly.entity_id
_entity_poly.type
_entity_poly.pdbx_seq_one_letter_code
_entity_poly.pdbx_strand_id
1 'polypeptide(L)'
;MNPIYPEKLQNIIDLFDHLPEVERRETLVAYSDSAPKQEPRPNEKFDLEDIRKDEECADKVGVYLQVDDSGRAHLRMTLGPEVQTLTRAMTSILCKGLDGATPQEILDLPSDFVTRIVGAELVRVRSQTTYYVLTRIKGICKVYLDRKRAAA
;
A
#
# COMPACT_ATOMS: atom_id res chain seq x y z
N MET A 1 -14.98 -12.82 -16.46
CA MET A 1 -14.20 -13.14 -15.25
C MET A 1 -13.83 -11.85 -14.53
N ASN A 2 -14.20 -11.74 -13.25
CA ASN A 2 -13.86 -10.54 -12.49
C ASN A 2 -12.38 -10.56 -12.14
N PRO A 3 -11.66 -9.44 -12.33
CA PRO A 3 -10.28 -9.38 -11.92
C PRO A 3 -10.17 -9.49 -10.39
N ILE A 4 -9.19 -10.27 -9.92
CA ILE A 4 -8.91 -10.43 -8.48
C ILE A 4 -8.31 -9.14 -7.92
N TYR A 5 -7.51 -8.44 -8.73
CA TYR A 5 -6.80 -7.24 -8.34
C TYR A 5 -7.39 -6.00 -9.04
N PRO A 6 -7.39 -4.84 -8.36
CA PRO A 6 -7.71 -3.58 -9.03
C PRO A 6 -6.80 -3.37 -10.24
N GLU A 7 -7.32 -2.73 -11.29
CA GLU A 7 -6.61 -2.60 -12.57
C GLU A 7 -5.21 -2.00 -12.43
N LYS A 8 -5.07 -0.93 -11.66
CA LYS A 8 -3.76 -0.28 -11.48
C LYS A 8 -2.77 -1.21 -10.79
N LEU A 9 -3.23 -1.98 -9.80
CA LEU A 9 -2.37 -2.96 -9.12
C LEU A 9 -2.00 -4.10 -10.07
N GLN A 10 -2.97 -4.59 -10.86
CA GLN A 10 -2.71 -5.65 -11.83
C GLN A 10 -1.63 -5.23 -12.81
N ASN A 11 -1.66 -3.98 -13.28
CA ASN A 11 -0.63 -3.47 -14.19
C ASN A 11 0.75 -3.48 -13.55
N ILE A 12 0.84 -3.14 -12.27
CA ILE A 12 2.11 -3.18 -11.55
C ILE A 12 2.58 -4.63 -11.36
N ILE A 13 1.69 -5.54 -11.00
CA ILE A 13 2.02 -6.97 -10.87
C ILE A 13 2.54 -7.50 -12.20
N ASP A 14 1.86 -7.19 -13.29
CA ASP A 14 2.26 -7.65 -14.63
C ASP A 14 3.64 -7.13 -15.01
N LEU A 15 3.94 -5.88 -14.66
CA LEU A 15 5.29 -5.32 -14.89
C LEU A 15 6.34 -6.17 -14.17
N PHE A 16 6.16 -6.44 -12.89
CA PHE A 16 7.14 -7.19 -12.10
C PHE A 16 7.27 -8.64 -12.56
N ASP A 17 6.18 -9.26 -13.01
CA ASP A 17 6.21 -10.64 -13.52
C ASP A 17 7.16 -10.79 -14.72
N HIS A 18 7.37 -9.73 -15.49
CA HIS A 18 8.21 -9.76 -16.69
C HIS A 18 9.64 -9.29 -16.45
N LEU A 19 9.97 -8.87 -15.22
CA LEU A 19 11.31 -8.33 -14.93
C LEU A 19 12.26 -9.42 -14.45
N PRO A 20 13.47 -9.50 -15.05
CA PRO A 20 14.56 -10.27 -14.47
C PRO A 20 14.92 -9.73 -13.08
N GLU A 21 15.61 -10.53 -12.28
CA GLU A 21 15.85 -10.18 -10.87
C GLU A 21 16.58 -8.85 -10.67
N VAL A 22 17.58 -8.54 -11.52
CA VAL A 22 18.33 -7.29 -11.40
C VAL A 22 17.41 -6.10 -11.65
N GLU A 23 16.61 -6.14 -12.71
CA GLU A 23 15.66 -5.08 -13.03
C GLU A 23 14.54 -4.98 -12.01
N ARG A 24 14.15 -6.10 -11.39
CA ARG A 24 13.17 -6.08 -10.29
C ARG A 24 13.69 -5.25 -9.13
N ARG A 25 14.95 -5.46 -8.72
CA ARG A 25 15.55 -4.69 -7.63
C ARG A 25 15.64 -3.21 -7.97
N GLU A 26 16.08 -2.89 -9.19
CA GLU A 26 16.17 -1.51 -9.66
C GLU A 26 14.80 -0.83 -9.66
N THR A 27 13.76 -1.55 -10.07
CA THR A 27 12.39 -1.04 -10.11
C THR A 27 11.86 -0.81 -8.69
N LEU A 28 12.17 -1.71 -7.75
CA LEU A 28 11.81 -1.51 -6.34
C LEU A 28 12.49 -0.26 -5.78
N VAL A 29 13.76 -0.03 -6.09
CA VAL A 29 14.46 1.18 -5.65
C VAL A 29 13.82 2.43 -6.25
N ALA A 30 13.44 2.38 -7.52
CA ALA A 30 12.74 3.50 -8.16
C ALA A 30 11.41 3.82 -7.48
N TYR A 31 10.64 2.80 -7.11
CA TYR A 31 9.41 3.00 -6.33
C TYR A 31 9.71 3.58 -4.95
N SER A 32 10.77 3.11 -4.29
CA SER A 32 11.21 3.66 -3.01
C SER A 32 11.51 5.16 -3.13
N ASP A 33 12.22 5.55 -4.17
CA ASP A 33 12.59 6.95 -4.40
C ASP A 33 11.37 7.82 -4.68
N SER A 34 10.28 7.25 -5.17
CA SER A 34 9.04 7.98 -5.44
C SER A 34 8.09 8.07 -4.26
N ALA A 35 8.43 7.46 -3.11
CA ALA A 35 7.57 7.48 -1.93
C ALA A 35 7.15 8.90 -1.48
N PRO A 36 8.01 9.92 -1.53
CA PRO A 36 7.58 11.27 -1.16
C PRO A 36 6.41 11.80 -1.97
N LYS A 37 6.18 11.30 -3.18
CA LYS A 37 5.04 11.69 -4.00
C LYS A 37 3.71 11.20 -3.44
N GLN A 38 3.74 10.25 -2.50
CA GLN A 38 2.54 9.70 -1.89
C GLN A 38 2.14 10.42 -0.60
N GLU A 39 2.89 11.44 -0.19
CA GLU A 39 2.57 12.20 1.02
C GLU A 39 1.31 13.06 0.83
N PRO A 40 0.57 13.33 1.93
CA PRO A 40 -0.57 14.25 1.87
C PRO A 40 -0.17 15.60 1.31
N ARG A 41 -1.04 16.17 0.47
CA ARG A 41 -0.83 17.49 -0.11
C ARG A 41 -1.46 18.56 0.79
N PRO A 42 -1.00 19.83 0.70
CA PRO A 42 -1.64 20.91 1.44
C PRO A 42 -3.14 20.98 1.12
N ASN A 43 -3.95 21.15 2.16
CA ASN A 43 -5.41 21.28 2.07
C ASN A 43 -6.15 19.99 1.67
N GLU A 44 -5.47 18.87 1.55
CA GLU A 44 -6.08 17.58 1.32
C GLU A 44 -6.80 17.11 2.58
N LYS A 45 -8.04 16.62 2.44
CA LYS A 45 -8.85 16.16 3.57
C LYS A 45 -8.97 14.65 3.54
N PHE A 46 -8.99 14.04 4.74
CA PHE A 46 -9.06 12.60 4.89
C PHE A 46 -10.20 12.20 5.82
N ASP A 47 -10.81 11.07 5.53
CA ASP A 47 -11.83 10.48 6.39
C ASP A 47 -11.21 9.84 7.63
N LEU A 48 -10.01 9.26 7.47
CA LEU A 48 -9.26 8.63 8.56
C LEU A 48 -7.76 8.87 8.40
N GLU A 49 -7.10 8.98 9.55
CA GLU A 49 -5.64 9.05 9.63
C GLU A 49 -5.16 8.08 10.72
N ASP A 50 -4.10 7.35 10.44
CA ASP A 50 -3.51 6.41 11.41
C ASP A 50 -2.00 6.56 11.36
N ILE A 51 -1.45 7.29 12.33
CA ILE A 51 -0.02 7.61 12.39
C ILE A 51 0.56 6.96 13.65
N ARG A 52 1.52 6.04 13.47
CA ARG A 52 2.15 5.38 14.60
C ARG A 52 3.46 4.70 14.20
N LYS A 53 4.26 4.36 15.22
CA LYS A 53 5.43 3.52 15.05
C LYS A 53 5.11 2.14 15.63
N ASP A 54 5.06 1.13 14.77
CA ASP A 54 4.85 -0.26 15.17
C ASP A 54 6.20 -0.95 15.40
N GLU A 55 6.19 -2.07 16.12
CA GLU A 55 7.41 -2.84 16.39
C GLU A 55 8.09 -3.34 15.10
N GLU A 56 7.30 -3.60 14.06
CA GLU A 56 7.79 -4.10 12.78
C GLU A 56 8.48 -3.04 11.95
N CYS A 57 8.47 -1.78 12.37
CA CYS A 57 8.98 -0.67 11.57
C CYS A 57 10.01 0.14 12.34
N ALA A 58 11.01 0.65 11.63
CA ALA A 58 12.10 1.42 12.23
C ALA A 58 11.68 2.86 12.61
N ASP A 59 10.56 3.35 12.09
CA ASP A 59 10.12 4.73 12.31
C ASP A 59 8.61 4.84 12.17
N LYS A 60 8.08 6.04 12.38
CA LYS A 60 6.65 6.31 12.24
C LYS A 60 6.20 6.15 10.80
N VAL A 61 5.02 5.55 10.63
CA VAL A 61 4.34 5.43 9.36
C VAL A 61 2.92 5.93 9.55
N GLY A 62 2.52 6.90 8.74
CA GLY A 62 1.16 7.42 8.72
C GLY A 62 0.42 6.94 7.49
N VAL A 63 -0.80 6.48 7.68
CA VAL A 63 -1.71 6.09 6.59
C VAL A 63 -2.90 7.02 6.62
N TYR A 64 -3.25 7.60 5.47
CA TYR A 64 -4.32 8.57 5.33
C TYR A 64 -5.29 8.06 4.28
N LEU A 65 -6.57 7.95 4.65
CA LEU A 65 -7.61 7.43 3.76
C LEU A 65 -8.65 8.50 3.45
N GLN A 66 -8.90 8.71 2.17
CA GLN A 66 -10.02 9.49 1.69
C GLN A 66 -10.90 8.56 0.85
N VAL A 67 -12.21 8.62 1.06
CA VAL A 67 -13.19 7.91 0.22
C VAL A 67 -14.03 8.95 -0.49
N ASP A 68 -14.02 8.94 -1.82
CA ASP A 68 -14.75 9.93 -2.60
C ASP A 68 -16.25 9.60 -2.68
N ASP A 69 -17.01 10.49 -3.34
CA ASP A 69 -18.47 10.35 -3.45
C ASP A 69 -18.90 9.08 -4.21
N SER A 70 -18.00 8.51 -5.01
CA SER A 70 -18.25 7.24 -5.72
C SER A 70 -17.92 6.02 -4.87
N GLY A 71 -17.44 6.21 -3.64
CA GLY A 71 -17.06 5.12 -2.76
C GLY A 71 -15.65 4.56 -3.03
N ARG A 72 -14.82 5.29 -3.74
CA ARG A 72 -13.48 4.85 -4.11
C ARG A 72 -12.45 5.44 -3.16
N ALA A 73 -11.48 4.62 -2.78
CA ALA A 73 -10.44 4.98 -1.84
C ALA A 73 -9.26 5.66 -2.52
N HIS A 74 -8.71 6.65 -1.84
CA HIS A 74 -7.47 7.32 -2.22
C HIS A 74 -6.57 7.33 -0.99
N LEU A 75 -5.35 6.85 -1.15
CA LEU A 75 -4.42 6.65 -0.04
C LEU A 75 -3.23 7.59 -0.15
N ARG A 76 -2.84 8.15 0.99
CA ARG A 76 -1.59 8.86 1.16
C ARG A 76 -0.85 8.25 2.34
N MET A 77 0.47 8.38 2.36
CA MET A 77 1.28 7.87 3.46
C MET A 77 2.43 8.80 3.77
N THR A 78 2.74 8.92 5.06
CA THR A 78 3.96 9.60 5.53
C THR A 78 4.90 8.58 6.12
N LEU A 79 6.19 8.73 5.84
CA LEU A 79 7.22 7.81 6.30
C LEU A 79 8.30 8.61 7.03
N GLY A 80 8.61 8.22 8.26
CA GLY A 80 9.73 8.81 8.99
C GLY A 80 11.06 8.53 8.28
N PRO A 81 12.12 9.31 8.60
CA PRO A 81 13.39 9.21 7.87
C PRO A 81 14.10 7.87 8.02
N GLU A 82 13.82 7.10 9.07
CA GLU A 82 14.47 5.81 9.32
C GLU A 82 13.76 4.63 8.66
N VAL A 83 12.64 4.87 7.97
CA VAL A 83 11.88 3.80 7.31
C VAL A 83 12.71 3.18 6.18
N GLN A 84 12.73 1.85 6.11
CA GLN A 84 13.58 1.10 5.19
C GLN A 84 13.11 1.18 3.74
N THR A 85 14.02 0.90 2.82
CA THR A 85 13.79 0.97 1.36
C THR A 85 12.60 0.12 0.93
N LEU A 86 12.49 -1.11 1.43
CA LEU A 86 11.40 -2.00 1.04
C LEU A 86 10.03 -1.45 1.45
N THR A 87 9.93 -0.88 2.64
CA THR A 87 8.69 -0.23 3.11
C THR A 87 8.35 0.96 2.22
N ARG A 88 9.34 1.76 1.84
CA ARG A 88 9.14 2.89 0.93
C ARG A 88 8.65 2.43 -0.44
N ALA A 89 9.24 1.38 -0.97
CA ALA A 89 8.82 0.81 -2.25
C ALA A 89 7.37 0.32 -2.19
N MET A 90 7.02 -0.44 -1.15
CA MET A 90 5.66 -0.95 -0.99
C MET A 90 4.64 0.17 -0.79
N THR A 91 5.03 1.27 -0.12
CA THR A 91 4.18 2.45 0.02
C THR A 91 3.80 3.03 -1.34
N SER A 92 4.79 3.24 -2.22
CA SER A 92 4.53 3.77 -3.56
C SER A 92 3.69 2.81 -4.40
N ILE A 93 4.02 1.53 -4.37
CA ILE A 93 3.33 0.51 -5.14
C ILE A 93 1.85 0.43 -4.73
N LEU A 94 1.59 0.38 -3.42
CA LEU A 94 0.23 0.19 -2.94
C LEU A 94 -0.61 1.46 -3.01
N CYS A 95 -0.03 2.63 -2.72
CA CYS A 95 -0.76 3.88 -2.87
C CYS A 95 -1.19 4.10 -4.33
N LYS A 96 -0.31 3.78 -5.28
CA LYS A 96 -0.64 3.88 -6.71
C LYS A 96 -1.58 2.77 -7.17
N GLY A 97 -1.26 1.54 -6.80
CA GLY A 97 -1.99 0.37 -7.28
C GLY A 97 -3.40 0.26 -6.75
N LEU A 98 -3.63 0.73 -5.53
CA LEU A 98 -4.94 0.66 -4.89
C LEU A 98 -5.78 1.92 -5.08
N ASP A 99 -5.23 2.95 -5.71
CA ASP A 99 -5.96 4.19 -5.94
C ASP A 99 -7.20 3.94 -6.80
N GLY A 100 -8.37 4.32 -6.30
CA GLY A 100 -9.64 4.13 -6.98
C GLY A 100 -10.34 2.81 -6.70
N ALA A 101 -9.73 1.89 -5.95
CA ALA A 101 -10.42 0.70 -5.46
C ALA A 101 -11.36 1.07 -4.31
N THR A 102 -12.38 0.27 -4.05
CA THR A 102 -13.22 0.51 -2.88
C THR A 102 -12.53 -0.02 -1.62
N PRO A 103 -12.86 0.52 -0.43
CA PRO A 103 -12.31 -0.03 0.82
C PRO A 103 -12.57 -1.53 0.99
N GLN A 104 -13.73 -2.02 0.53
CA GLN A 104 -14.04 -3.45 0.62
C GLN A 104 -13.15 -4.27 -0.31
N GLU A 105 -12.91 -3.80 -1.54
CA GLU A 105 -12.00 -4.47 -2.46
C GLU A 105 -10.58 -4.56 -1.89
N ILE A 106 -10.12 -3.49 -1.23
CA ILE A 106 -8.82 -3.49 -0.58
C ILE A 106 -8.78 -4.49 0.58
N LEU A 107 -9.81 -4.50 1.41
CA LEU A 107 -9.88 -5.41 2.55
C LEU A 107 -9.89 -6.88 2.10
N ASP A 108 -10.57 -7.17 1.00
CA ASP A 108 -10.70 -8.53 0.46
C ASP A 108 -9.50 -8.95 -0.40
N LEU A 109 -8.54 -8.06 -0.61
CA LEU A 109 -7.41 -8.30 -1.50
C LEU A 109 -6.56 -9.47 -0.99
N PRO A 110 -6.34 -10.53 -1.81
CA PRO A 110 -5.40 -11.58 -1.41
C PRO A 110 -3.97 -11.04 -1.40
N SER A 111 -3.16 -11.55 -0.49
CA SER A 111 -1.79 -11.03 -0.28
C SER A 111 -0.72 -11.73 -1.12
N ASP A 112 -1.09 -12.75 -1.89
CA ASP A 112 -0.14 -13.55 -2.67
C ASP A 112 0.60 -12.77 -3.75
N PHE A 113 0.04 -11.65 -4.21
CA PHE A 113 0.68 -10.79 -5.20
C PHE A 113 2.00 -10.20 -4.68
N VAL A 114 2.17 -10.07 -3.38
CA VAL A 114 3.37 -9.48 -2.78
C VAL A 114 4.62 -10.28 -3.20
N THR A 115 4.54 -11.60 -3.18
CA THR A 115 5.63 -12.47 -3.64
C THR A 115 5.95 -12.23 -5.11
N ARG A 116 4.95 -11.99 -5.95
CA ARG A 116 5.14 -11.72 -7.37
C ARG A 116 5.89 -10.40 -7.61
N ILE A 117 5.70 -9.42 -6.73
CA ILE A 117 6.35 -8.12 -6.84
C ILE A 117 7.78 -8.17 -6.29
N VAL A 118 7.95 -8.61 -5.04
CA VAL A 118 9.25 -8.51 -4.37
C VAL A 118 10.12 -9.75 -4.54
N GLY A 119 9.53 -10.88 -4.92
CA GLY A 119 10.24 -12.14 -5.07
C GLY A 119 10.18 -12.98 -3.80
N ALA A 120 10.21 -14.31 -3.98
CA ALA A 120 10.06 -15.27 -2.90
C ALA A 120 11.17 -15.16 -1.84
N GLU A 121 12.39 -14.83 -2.27
CA GLU A 121 13.52 -14.72 -1.34
C GLU A 121 13.34 -13.58 -0.34
N LEU A 122 12.92 -12.39 -0.79
CA LEU A 122 12.66 -11.26 0.10
C LEU A 122 11.49 -11.54 1.04
N VAL A 123 10.44 -12.20 0.54
CA VAL A 123 9.32 -12.59 1.40
C VAL A 123 9.81 -13.54 2.49
N ARG A 124 10.66 -14.50 2.14
CA ARG A 124 11.19 -15.48 3.09
C ARG A 124 12.01 -14.82 4.20
N VAL A 125 12.91 -13.90 3.85
CA VAL A 125 13.83 -13.30 4.84
C VAL A 125 13.28 -12.04 5.50
N ARG A 126 12.26 -11.38 4.90
CA ARG A 126 11.70 -10.12 5.38
C ARG A 126 10.19 -10.10 5.39
N SER A 127 9.57 -11.20 5.80
CA SER A 127 8.10 -11.34 5.73
C SER A 127 7.36 -10.22 6.47
N GLN A 128 7.79 -9.84 7.66
CA GLN A 128 7.14 -8.76 8.42
C GLN A 128 7.19 -7.44 7.67
N THR A 129 8.37 -7.06 7.18
CA THR A 129 8.54 -5.80 6.43
C THR A 129 7.74 -5.82 5.14
N THR A 130 7.75 -6.94 4.44
CA THR A 130 7.14 -7.09 3.12
C THR A 130 5.63 -6.89 3.17
N TYR A 131 4.96 -7.41 4.20
CA TYR A 131 3.49 -7.30 4.34
C TYR A 131 3.03 -6.13 5.18
N TYR A 132 3.95 -5.40 5.81
CA TYR A 132 3.61 -4.36 6.78
C TYR A 132 2.69 -3.28 6.20
N VAL A 133 3.04 -2.72 5.03
CA VAL A 133 2.26 -1.62 4.44
C VAL A 133 0.86 -2.09 4.08
N LEU A 134 0.75 -3.26 3.46
CA LEU A 134 -0.55 -3.83 3.12
C LEU A 134 -1.42 -4.03 4.36
N THR A 135 -0.83 -4.54 5.43
CA THR A 135 -1.54 -4.75 6.70
C THR A 135 -2.07 -3.42 7.26
N ARG A 136 -1.24 -2.37 7.22
CA ARG A 136 -1.65 -1.05 7.69
C ARG A 136 -2.79 -0.47 6.86
N ILE A 137 -2.70 -0.60 5.53
CA ILE A 137 -3.74 -0.11 4.62
C ILE A 137 -5.05 -0.88 4.84
N LYS A 138 -5.00 -2.21 4.94
CA LYS A 138 -6.21 -3.00 5.23
C LYS A 138 -6.81 -2.63 6.56
N GLY A 139 -5.98 -2.34 7.56
CA GLY A 139 -6.44 -1.94 8.88
C GLY A 139 -7.27 -0.67 8.85
N ILE A 140 -6.82 0.36 8.13
CA ILE A 140 -7.57 1.62 8.06
C ILE A 140 -8.86 1.45 7.25
N CYS A 141 -8.85 0.63 6.21
CA CYS A 141 -10.06 0.32 5.45
C CYS A 141 -11.10 -0.42 6.31
N LYS A 142 -10.65 -1.35 7.17
CA LYS A 142 -11.55 -2.05 8.08
C LYS A 142 -12.19 -1.09 9.07
N VAL A 143 -11.41 -0.19 9.66
CA VAL A 143 -11.94 0.82 10.59
C VAL A 143 -12.97 1.68 9.88
N TYR A 144 -12.68 2.13 8.67
CA TYR A 144 -13.61 2.93 7.88
C TYR A 144 -14.94 2.19 7.66
N LEU A 145 -14.89 0.94 7.22
CA LEU A 145 -16.08 0.14 6.96
C LEU A 145 -16.88 -0.14 8.23
N ASP A 146 -16.20 -0.43 9.34
CA ASP A 146 -16.86 -0.67 10.62
C ASP A 146 -17.58 0.59 11.11
N ARG A 147 -16.95 1.77 10.98
CA ARG A 147 -17.58 3.05 11.36
C ARG A 147 -18.78 3.37 10.47
N LYS A 148 -18.67 3.09 9.19
CA LYS A 148 -19.76 3.33 8.25
C LYS A 148 -20.97 2.45 8.57
N ARG A 149 -20.75 1.17 8.91
CA ARG A 149 -21.83 0.27 9.35
C ARG A 149 -22.50 0.76 10.63
N ALA A 150 -21.70 1.22 11.59
CA ALA A 150 -22.25 1.71 12.87
C ALA A 150 -23.07 2.98 12.68
N ALA A 151 -22.80 3.79 11.64
CA ALA A 151 -23.54 5.01 11.35
C ALA A 151 -24.79 4.78 10.50
N ALA A 152 -24.98 3.58 9.94
CA ALA A 152 -26.11 3.27 9.07
C ALA A 152 -27.37 2.95 9.87
#